data_26c9894034d0dbb3a49aead8ca9b11a2
#
_entry.id   26c9894034d0dbb3a49aead8ca9b11a2
#
_cell.length_a   1.000
_cell.length_b   1.000
_cell.length_c   1.000
_cell.angle_alpha   90.00
_cell.angle_beta   90.00
_cell.angle_gamma   90.00
#
_symmetry.space_group_name_H-M   'P 1'
#
loop_
_entity.id
_entity.type
_entity.pdbx_description
1 polymer ?
#
loop_
_entity_poly.entity_id
_entity_poly.type
_entity_poly.pdbx_seq_one_letter_code
_entity_poly.pdbx_strand_id
1 'polypeptide(L)'
;MTEEMPIEFWQGIEQFNSQDFYACHDTLEALWMEAGDPEKRFYQGILQIAVALYHLGNQNWRGAVILLGEGINRLSYYKPIYAGIAVEELLGESAKLLSALQQAGSEKVAEFVPLLTGTEFADLQLPRIIIYNPLDRSSRSPVQQKVHLNISLSEEQ
;
A
#
# COMPACT_ATOMS: atom_id res chain seq x y z
N MET A 1 16.09 1.81 -18.44
CA MET A 1 14.77 2.20 -18.86
C MET A 1 13.71 1.44 -18.11
N THR A 2 12.77 2.14 -17.64
CA THR A 2 11.72 1.53 -16.85
C THR A 2 10.64 0.97 -17.76
N GLU A 3 10.26 -0.24 -17.51
CA GLU A 3 9.17 -0.80 -18.24
C GLU A 3 7.87 -0.20 -17.81
N GLU A 4 7.01 0.01 -18.75
CA GLU A 4 5.69 0.49 -18.42
C GLU A 4 4.86 -0.63 -17.88
N MET A 5 4.12 -0.33 -16.83
CA MET A 5 3.23 -1.30 -16.27
C MET A 5 1.96 -1.40 -17.12
N PRO A 6 1.34 -2.58 -17.15
CA PRO A 6 0.09 -2.71 -17.91
C PRO A 6 -0.98 -1.80 -17.34
N ILE A 7 -1.94 -1.46 -18.23
CA ILE A 7 -3.00 -0.55 -17.80
C ILE A 7 -3.82 -1.15 -16.65
N GLU A 8 -3.91 -2.46 -16.61
CA GLU A 8 -4.63 -3.12 -15.53
C GLU A 8 -3.99 -2.85 -14.17
N PHE A 9 -2.67 -2.69 -14.16
CA PHE A 9 -2.00 -2.35 -12.91
C PHE A 9 -2.52 -1.01 -12.37
N TRP A 10 -2.61 -0.02 -13.25
CA TRP A 10 -3.06 1.30 -12.81
C TRP A 10 -4.53 1.29 -12.42
N GLN A 11 -5.32 0.43 -13.05
CA GLN A 11 -6.70 0.25 -12.61
C GLN A 11 -6.75 -0.31 -11.20
N GLY A 12 -5.88 -1.27 -10.91
CA GLY A 12 -5.82 -1.81 -9.56
C GLY A 12 -5.40 -0.78 -8.53
N ILE A 13 -4.44 0.08 -8.89
CA ILE A 13 -4.02 1.14 -7.99
C ILE A 13 -5.16 2.12 -7.72
N GLU A 14 -5.91 2.46 -8.76
CA GLU A 14 -7.05 3.36 -8.57
C GLU A 14 -8.11 2.72 -7.69
N GLN A 15 -8.37 1.43 -7.90
CA GLN A 15 -9.33 0.72 -7.07
C GLN A 15 -8.88 0.69 -5.62
N PHE A 16 -7.60 0.47 -5.39
CA PHE A 16 -7.06 0.51 -4.03
C PHE A 16 -7.35 1.87 -3.38
N ASN A 17 -7.01 2.93 -4.08
CA ASN A 17 -7.15 4.27 -3.51
C ASN A 17 -8.61 4.72 -3.39
N SER A 18 -9.50 4.07 -4.12
CA SER A 18 -10.95 4.32 -3.99
C SER A 18 -11.57 3.42 -2.94
N GLN A 19 -10.75 2.61 -2.28
CA GLN A 19 -11.21 1.68 -1.25
C GLN A 19 -12.12 0.58 -1.79
N ASP A 20 -12.02 0.32 -3.08
CA ASP A 20 -12.71 -0.80 -3.69
C ASP A 20 -11.77 -2.00 -3.64
N PHE A 21 -11.58 -2.52 -2.44
CA PHE A 21 -10.51 -3.48 -2.21
C PHE A 21 -10.81 -4.84 -2.82
N TYR A 22 -12.08 -5.20 -2.93
CA TYR A 22 -12.41 -6.47 -3.55
C TYR A 22 -12.11 -6.43 -5.05
N ALA A 23 -12.49 -5.34 -5.72
CA ALA A 23 -12.17 -5.19 -7.14
C ALA A 23 -10.67 -5.11 -7.35
N CYS A 24 -9.97 -4.41 -6.44
CA CYS A 24 -8.53 -4.33 -6.51
C CYS A 24 -7.90 -5.73 -6.43
N HIS A 25 -8.40 -6.55 -5.51
CA HIS A 25 -7.93 -7.91 -5.39
C HIS A 25 -8.09 -8.68 -6.70
N ASP A 26 -9.25 -8.59 -7.32
CA ASP A 26 -9.48 -9.33 -8.55
C ASP A 26 -8.55 -8.85 -9.67
N THR A 27 -8.38 -7.53 -9.78
CA THR A 27 -7.55 -6.96 -10.83
C THR A 27 -6.09 -7.39 -10.65
N LEU A 28 -5.58 -7.29 -9.43
CA LEU A 28 -4.18 -7.62 -9.18
C LEU A 28 -3.95 -9.12 -9.20
N GLU A 29 -4.95 -9.91 -8.82
CA GLU A 29 -4.79 -11.35 -8.90
C GLU A 29 -4.63 -11.81 -10.33
N ALA A 30 -5.38 -11.21 -11.26
CA ALA A 30 -5.25 -11.56 -12.65
C ALA A 30 -3.85 -11.26 -13.16
N LEU A 31 -3.29 -10.13 -12.76
CA LEU A 31 -1.92 -9.80 -13.14
C LEU A 31 -0.93 -10.76 -12.49
N TRP A 32 -1.16 -11.07 -11.23
CA TRP A 32 -0.28 -11.93 -10.48
C TRP A 32 -0.20 -13.32 -11.10
N MET A 33 -1.31 -13.84 -11.58
CA MET A 33 -1.35 -15.17 -12.11
C MET A 33 -0.49 -15.33 -13.35
N GLU A 34 -0.29 -14.25 -14.11
CA GLU A 34 0.45 -14.33 -15.35
C GLU A 34 1.86 -13.76 -15.27
N ALA A 35 2.19 -13.15 -14.16
CA ALA A 35 3.48 -12.47 -14.04
C ALA A 35 4.55 -13.42 -13.54
N GLY A 36 5.80 -13.10 -13.90
CA GLY A 36 6.95 -13.70 -13.27
C GLY A 36 7.56 -12.72 -12.28
N ASP A 37 8.53 -13.20 -11.53
CA ASP A 37 9.24 -12.32 -10.60
C ASP A 37 10.16 -11.40 -11.39
N PRO A 38 10.41 -10.20 -10.91
CA PRO A 38 10.02 -9.71 -9.57
C PRO A 38 8.61 -9.15 -9.48
N GLU A 39 7.93 -8.93 -10.60
CA GLU A 39 6.63 -8.29 -10.57
C GLU A 39 5.59 -9.13 -9.85
N LYS A 40 5.70 -10.46 -9.95
CA LYS A 40 4.70 -11.31 -9.33
C LYS A 40 4.61 -11.07 -7.83
N ARG A 41 5.73 -11.00 -7.15
CA ARG A 41 5.72 -10.77 -5.71
C ARG A 41 5.29 -9.35 -5.36
N PHE A 42 5.60 -8.41 -6.23
CA PHE A 42 5.16 -7.04 -6.02
C PHE A 42 3.63 -6.95 -6.05
N TYR A 43 3.03 -7.55 -7.07
CA TYR A 43 1.57 -7.59 -7.14
C TYR A 43 0.99 -8.26 -5.90
N GLN A 44 1.61 -9.36 -5.49
CA GLN A 44 1.11 -10.10 -4.33
C GLN A 44 1.13 -9.25 -3.07
N GLY A 45 2.18 -8.45 -2.90
CA GLY A 45 2.28 -7.62 -1.71
C GLY A 45 1.16 -6.59 -1.66
N ILE A 46 0.90 -5.90 -2.77
CA ILE A 46 -0.17 -4.93 -2.81
C ILE A 46 -1.52 -5.61 -2.61
N LEU A 47 -1.70 -6.76 -3.26
CA LEU A 47 -2.93 -7.52 -3.14
C LEU A 47 -3.18 -7.91 -1.69
N GLN A 48 -2.15 -8.32 -0.98
CA GLN A 48 -2.31 -8.71 0.42
C GLN A 48 -2.73 -7.53 1.29
N ILE A 49 -2.16 -6.35 1.05
CA ILE A 49 -2.60 -5.18 1.81
C ILE A 49 -4.05 -4.85 1.47
N ALA A 50 -4.43 -4.93 0.20
CA ALA A 50 -5.81 -4.66 -0.18
C ALA A 50 -6.78 -5.61 0.53
N VAL A 51 -6.44 -6.90 0.55
CA VAL A 51 -7.32 -7.87 1.20
C VAL A 51 -7.33 -7.64 2.71
N ALA A 52 -6.20 -7.23 3.29
CA ALA A 52 -6.18 -6.90 4.70
C ALA A 52 -7.18 -5.78 5.01
N LEU A 53 -7.22 -4.75 4.18
CA LEU A 53 -8.13 -3.63 4.40
C LEU A 53 -9.57 -4.03 4.14
N TYR A 54 -9.78 -4.96 3.21
CA TYR A 54 -11.11 -5.53 3.03
C TYR A 54 -11.57 -6.26 4.28
N HIS A 55 -10.69 -7.06 4.87
CA HIS A 55 -11.01 -7.74 6.12
C HIS A 55 -11.28 -6.76 7.24
N LEU A 56 -10.52 -5.66 7.27
CA LEU A 56 -10.76 -4.64 8.29
C LEU A 56 -12.17 -4.09 8.18
N GLY A 57 -12.63 -3.83 6.97
CA GLY A 57 -13.97 -3.34 6.75
C GLY A 57 -15.04 -4.32 7.22
N ASN A 58 -14.72 -5.60 7.19
CA ASN A 58 -15.62 -6.64 7.67
C ASN A 58 -15.37 -7.00 9.13
N GLN A 59 -14.58 -6.21 9.81
CA GLN A 59 -14.26 -6.39 11.22
C GLN A 59 -13.60 -7.74 11.50
N ASN A 60 -12.88 -8.23 10.52
CA ASN A 60 -12.08 -9.44 10.64
C ASN A 60 -10.67 -9.03 11.06
N TRP A 61 -10.47 -8.89 12.39
CA TRP A 61 -9.20 -8.41 12.91
C TRP A 61 -8.06 -9.36 12.55
N ARG A 62 -8.30 -10.65 12.69
CA ARG A 62 -7.25 -11.63 12.44
C ARG A 62 -6.78 -11.60 10.99
N GLY A 63 -7.73 -11.58 10.05
CA GLY A 63 -7.38 -11.51 8.64
C GLY A 63 -6.65 -10.23 8.31
N ALA A 64 -7.11 -9.12 8.88
CA ALA A 64 -6.47 -7.83 8.62
C ALA A 64 -5.03 -7.84 9.13
N VAL A 65 -4.81 -8.29 10.36
CA VAL A 65 -3.48 -8.26 10.95
C VAL A 65 -2.52 -9.18 10.20
N ILE A 66 -2.95 -10.40 9.89
CA ILE A 66 -2.08 -11.37 9.25
C ILE A 66 -1.68 -10.87 7.86
N LEU A 67 -2.66 -10.46 7.07
CA LEU A 67 -2.37 -10.08 5.69
C LEU A 67 -1.65 -8.75 5.59
N LEU A 68 -1.94 -7.83 6.50
CA LEU A 68 -1.22 -6.58 6.52
C LEU A 68 0.27 -6.83 6.79
N GLY A 69 0.55 -7.71 7.75
CA GLY A 69 1.92 -8.05 8.06
C GLY A 69 2.63 -8.73 6.90
N GLU A 70 1.94 -9.64 6.23
CA GLU A 70 2.55 -10.34 5.11
C GLU A 70 2.80 -9.40 3.94
N GLY A 71 1.86 -8.51 3.66
CA GLY A 71 2.03 -7.56 2.57
C GLY A 71 3.17 -6.61 2.84
N ILE A 72 3.26 -6.11 4.07
CA ILE A 72 4.36 -5.23 4.44
C ILE A 72 5.70 -5.93 4.24
N ASN A 73 5.79 -7.15 4.74
CA ASN A 73 7.03 -7.90 4.62
C ASN A 73 7.41 -8.11 3.16
N ARG A 74 6.44 -8.48 2.34
CA ARG A 74 6.72 -8.76 0.94
C ARG A 74 7.14 -7.50 0.19
N LEU A 75 6.47 -6.37 0.45
CA LEU A 75 6.77 -5.14 -0.25
C LEU A 75 8.05 -4.48 0.24
N SER A 76 8.55 -4.88 1.39
CA SER A 76 9.75 -4.25 1.91
C SER A 76 10.95 -4.40 0.98
N TYR A 77 10.91 -5.39 0.11
CA TYR A 77 11.99 -5.60 -0.85
C TYR A 77 11.94 -4.64 -2.02
N TYR A 78 10.88 -3.84 -2.12
CA TYR A 78 10.69 -2.94 -3.25
C TYR A 78 10.82 -1.48 -2.88
N LYS A 79 11.25 -1.20 -1.65
CA LYS A 79 11.48 0.18 -1.21
C LYS A 79 12.65 0.79 -1.96
N PRO A 80 12.70 2.09 -2.07
CA PRO A 80 11.65 3.04 -1.68
C PRO A 80 10.62 3.25 -2.76
N ILE A 81 10.95 3.01 -4.02
CA ILE A 81 10.07 3.27 -5.15
C ILE A 81 10.20 2.11 -6.11
N TYR A 82 9.07 1.62 -6.60
CA TYR A 82 9.08 0.54 -7.57
C TYR A 82 7.86 0.69 -8.46
N ALA A 83 8.06 0.47 -9.76
CA ALA A 83 6.97 0.51 -10.75
C ALA A 83 6.18 1.82 -10.66
N GLY A 84 6.85 2.91 -10.35
CA GLY A 84 6.20 4.21 -10.24
C GLY A 84 5.40 4.41 -8.97
N ILE A 85 5.55 3.54 -8.00
CA ILE A 85 4.80 3.59 -6.74
C ILE A 85 5.73 3.95 -5.61
N ALA A 86 5.29 4.86 -4.75
CA ALA A 86 6.03 5.21 -3.54
C ALA A 86 5.80 4.13 -2.49
N VAL A 87 6.60 3.08 -2.56
CA VAL A 87 6.42 1.91 -1.72
C VAL A 87 6.69 2.24 -0.26
N GLU A 88 7.70 3.05 -0.01
CA GLU A 88 8.06 3.34 1.39
C GLU A 88 6.94 4.04 2.13
N GLU A 89 6.22 4.96 1.47
CA GLU A 89 5.09 5.63 2.11
C GLU A 89 3.97 4.66 2.40
N LEU A 90 3.68 3.77 1.46
CA LEU A 90 2.65 2.77 1.69
C LEU A 90 3.00 1.89 2.87
N LEU A 91 4.26 1.48 2.95
CA LEU A 91 4.70 0.64 4.05
C LEU A 91 4.62 1.36 5.38
N GLY A 92 4.97 2.65 5.40
CA GLY A 92 4.90 3.41 6.65
C GLY A 92 3.48 3.50 7.19
N GLU A 93 2.54 3.82 6.31
CA GLU A 93 1.15 3.92 6.73
C GLU A 93 0.59 2.55 7.13
N SER A 94 0.97 1.52 6.39
CA SER A 94 0.50 0.18 6.70
C SER A 94 1.04 -0.32 8.02
N ALA A 95 2.30 0.00 8.31
CA ALA A 95 2.91 -0.42 9.57
C ALA A 95 2.28 0.29 10.77
N LYS A 96 1.94 1.57 10.61
CA LYS A 96 1.27 2.29 11.70
C LYS A 96 -0.09 1.66 11.98
N LEU A 97 -0.83 1.32 10.94
CA LEU A 97 -2.12 0.69 11.11
C LEU A 97 -1.97 -0.67 11.77
N LEU A 98 -1.02 -1.47 11.31
CA LEU A 98 -0.80 -2.78 11.88
C LEU A 98 -0.48 -2.69 13.36
N SER A 99 0.41 -1.78 13.72
CA SER A 99 0.78 -1.62 15.11
C SER A 99 -0.42 -1.24 15.97
N ALA A 100 -1.24 -0.31 15.46
CA ALA A 100 -2.42 0.11 16.20
C ALA A 100 -3.42 -1.03 16.35
N LEU A 101 -3.61 -1.83 15.31
CA LEU A 101 -4.53 -2.96 15.39
C LEU A 101 -4.04 -4.00 16.40
N GLN A 102 -2.73 -4.24 16.42
CA GLN A 102 -2.17 -5.21 17.35
C GLN A 102 -2.29 -4.74 18.80
N GLN A 103 -2.07 -3.45 19.01
CA GLN A 103 -2.17 -2.92 20.36
C GLN A 103 -3.61 -2.88 20.86
N ALA A 104 -4.56 -2.60 19.96
CA ALA A 104 -5.95 -2.52 20.33
C ALA A 104 -6.56 -3.89 20.62
N GLY A 105 -6.16 -4.89 19.85
CA GLY A 105 -6.71 -6.23 20.00
C GLY A 105 -8.00 -6.40 19.19
N SER A 106 -8.40 -7.66 19.08
CA SER A 106 -9.51 -8.01 18.19
C SER A 106 -10.84 -7.40 18.65
N GLU A 107 -10.98 -7.14 19.93
CA GLU A 107 -12.26 -6.67 20.47
C GLU A 107 -12.55 -5.23 20.08
N LYS A 108 -11.54 -4.48 19.64
CA LYS A 108 -11.74 -3.09 19.29
C LYS A 108 -11.66 -2.84 17.80
N VAL A 109 -11.77 -3.89 17.00
CA VAL A 109 -11.62 -3.74 15.56
C VAL A 109 -12.65 -2.79 14.98
N ALA A 110 -13.85 -2.75 15.55
CA ALA A 110 -14.90 -1.86 15.02
C ALA A 110 -14.51 -0.40 15.07
N GLU A 111 -13.63 -0.02 16.00
CA GLU A 111 -13.21 1.37 16.12
C GLU A 111 -12.38 1.83 14.93
N PHE A 112 -11.84 0.90 14.17
CA PHE A 112 -11.00 1.23 13.01
C PHE A 112 -11.79 1.35 11.72
N VAL A 113 -13.04 0.88 11.71
CA VAL A 113 -13.85 0.88 10.48
C VAL A 113 -14.04 2.28 9.90
N PRO A 114 -14.22 3.35 10.72
CA PRO A 114 -14.38 4.68 10.14
C PRO A 114 -13.21 5.16 9.30
N LEU A 115 -12.02 4.55 9.45
CA LEU A 115 -10.90 4.91 8.59
C LEU A 115 -11.25 4.67 7.12
N LEU A 116 -12.10 3.68 6.86
CA LEU A 116 -12.47 3.34 5.49
C LEU A 116 -13.37 4.38 4.85
N THR A 117 -13.95 5.27 5.63
CA THR A 117 -14.76 6.35 5.10
C THR A 117 -14.05 7.70 5.22
N GLY A 118 -12.73 7.65 5.43
CA GLY A 118 -11.94 8.87 5.41
C GLY A 118 -11.77 9.56 6.76
N THR A 119 -12.31 8.98 7.81
CA THR A 119 -12.17 9.56 9.13
C THR A 119 -10.81 9.17 9.72
N GLU A 120 -10.03 10.16 10.09
CA GLU A 120 -8.76 9.92 10.75
C GLU A 120 -8.96 9.89 12.25
N PHE A 121 -8.16 9.08 12.92
CA PHE A 121 -8.14 9.13 14.37
C PHE A 121 -6.79 8.65 14.86
N ALA A 122 -6.34 9.20 15.98
CA ALA A 122 -5.08 8.80 16.60
C ALA A 122 -3.91 8.86 15.62
N ASP A 123 -3.89 9.87 14.77
CA ASP A 123 -2.86 10.05 13.75
C ASP A 123 -2.81 8.92 12.74
N LEU A 124 -3.87 8.14 12.66
CA LEU A 124 -3.98 7.08 11.67
C LEU A 124 -4.82 7.54 10.49
N GLN A 125 -4.42 7.09 9.33
CA GLN A 125 -5.24 7.20 8.15
C GLN A 125 -5.12 5.91 7.38
N LEU A 126 -6.09 5.68 6.51
CA LEU A 126 -6.07 4.47 5.71
C LEU A 126 -4.88 4.52 4.77
N PRO A 127 -4.12 3.43 4.64
CA PRO A 127 -3.01 3.43 3.70
C PRO A 127 -3.44 3.74 2.29
N ARG A 128 -2.63 4.54 1.60
CA ARG A 128 -2.88 4.92 0.23
C ARG A 128 -1.65 4.65 -0.60
N ILE A 129 -1.84 4.45 -1.88
CA ILE A 129 -0.75 4.23 -2.81
C ILE A 129 -0.51 5.54 -3.55
N ILE A 130 0.69 6.08 -3.38
CA ILE A 130 1.07 7.34 -4.01
C ILE A 130 1.88 7.02 -5.24
N ILE A 131 1.45 7.58 -6.37
CA ILE A 131 2.17 7.39 -7.62
C ILE A 131 3.32 8.39 -7.63
N TYR A 132 4.53 7.86 -7.78
CA TYR A 132 5.71 8.67 -7.77
C TYR A 132 6.01 9.19 -9.18
N ASN A 133 6.15 10.50 -9.30
CA ASN A 133 6.53 11.12 -10.56
C ASN A 133 7.68 12.08 -10.27
N PRO A 134 8.89 11.73 -10.67
CA PRO A 134 10.03 12.58 -10.34
C PRO A 134 9.92 13.99 -10.95
N LEU A 135 9.11 14.15 -11.98
CA LEU A 135 8.95 15.46 -12.62
C LEU A 135 7.82 16.27 -12.04
N ASP A 136 7.04 15.71 -11.15
CA ASP A 136 5.88 16.36 -10.58
C ASP A 136 6.08 16.53 -9.08
N ARG A 137 6.56 17.70 -8.70
CA ARG A 137 6.88 17.95 -7.30
C ARG A 137 5.63 17.94 -6.43
N SER A 138 4.49 18.29 -7.01
CA SER A 138 3.27 18.34 -6.21
C SER A 138 2.78 16.98 -5.80
N SER A 139 3.25 15.93 -6.46
CA SER A 139 2.82 14.58 -6.11
C SER A 139 3.65 13.98 -4.98
N ARG A 140 4.65 14.70 -4.49
CA ARG A 140 5.53 14.17 -3.46
C ARG A 140 5.18 14.73 -2.10
N SER A 141 5.18 13.86 -1.10
CA SER A 141 5.02 14.30 0.27
C SER A 141 6.32 15.00 0.71
N PRO A 142 6.24 15.80 1.79
CA PRO A 142 7.47 16.42 2.30
C PRO A 142 8.53 15.38 2.67
N VAL A 143 8.12 14.26 3.21
CA VAL A 143 9.05 13.20 3.56
C VAL A 143 9.69 12.64 2.30
N GLN A 144 8.88 12.42 1.28
CA GLN A 144 9.36 11.91 0.02
C GLN A 144 10.37 12.86 -0.60
N GLN A 145 10.07 14.15 -0.59
CA GLN A 145 10.98 15.12 -1.15
C GLN A 145 12.30 15.14 -0.41
N LYS A 146 12.23 15.04 0.91
CA LYS A 146 13.43 15.02 1.72
C LYS A 146 14.28 13.80 1.42
N VAL A 147 13.64 12.65 1.36
CA VAL A 147 14.34 11.42 1.04
C VAL A 147 14.91 11.49 -0.35
N HIS A 148 14.14 12.03 -1.28
CA HIS A 148 14.61 12.14 -2.64
C HIS A 148 15.86 12.99 -2.74
N LEU A 149 15.89 14.10 -2.03
CA LEU A 149 17.07 14.97 -2.04
C LEU A 149 18.27 14.23 -1.50
N ASN A 150 18.07 13.52 -0.41
CA ASN A 150 19.16 12.77 0.16
C ASN A 150 19.63 11.68 -0.77
N ILE A 151 18.71 11.05 -1.42
CA ILE A 151 19.03 9.97 -2.33
C ILE A 151 19.61 10.50 -3.62
N SER A 152 19.12 11.65 -4.08
CA SER A 152 19.72 12.24 -5.26
C SER A 152 21.16 12.54 -5.01
N LEU A 153 21.43 12.90 -3.81
CA LEU A 153 22.82 13.10 -3.44
C LEU A 153 23.53 11.80 -3.35
N SER A 154 22.82 10.81 -3.07
CA SER A 154 23.35 9.48 -3.00
C SER A 154 22.76 8.63 -4.06
N GLU A 155 21.62 9.11 -4.66
CA GLU A 155 20.71 8.46 -5.40
C GLU A 155 20.04 9.03 -6.31
N GLU A 156 19.55 9.96 -6.19
CA GLU A 156 18.94 10.45 -6.68
C GLU A 156 18.97 10.18 -7.16
N GLN A 157 18.85 9.98 -6.61
CA GLN A 157 18.66 9.78 -6.67
C GLN A 157 18.48 9.61 -6.99
#